data_91600059ee75ecb2f057633ef27d0a46
#
_entry.id   91600059ee75ecb2f057633ef27d0a46
#
_cell.length_a   1.000
_cell.length_b   1.000
_cell.length_c   1.000
_cell.angle_alpha   90.00
_cell.angle_beta   90.00
_cell.angle_gamma   90.00
#
_symmetry.space_group_name_H-M   'P 1'
#
loop_
_entity.id
_entity.type
_entity.pdbx_description
1 polymer ?
#
loop_
_entity_poly.entity_id
_entity_poly.type
_entity_poly.pdbx_seq_one_letter_code
_entity_poly.pdbx_strand_id
1 'polypeptide(L)'
;MERILQRWYDMISIRSVNGHEAQMADYVANVLRELGMEAHYSYFEEDTARERPSVWSVLDSGRPGKTVLLIGHLDTVDVSDRWKTDPFTPRRSTARSTAAARWT
;
A
#
# COMPACT_ATOMS: atom_id res chain seq x y z
N MET A 1 8.76 15.86 -2.11
CA MET A 1 7.36 15.89 -2.56
C MET A 1 7.11 15.03 -3.80
N GLU A 2 7.92 15.15 -4.84
CA GLU A 2 7.78 14.32 -6.05
C GLU A 2 7.89 12.82 -5.77
N ARG A 3 8.83 12.40 -4.92
CA ARG A 3 9.00 11.00 -4.55
C ARG A 3 7.76 10.41 -3.85
N ILE A 4 7.12 11.19 -2.98
CA ILE A 4 5.88 10.79 -2.31
C ILE A 4 4.74 10.67 -3.31
N LEU A 5 4.61 11.62 -4.22
CA LEU A 5 3.60 11.58 -5.28
C LEU A 5 3.80 10.39 -6.20
N GLN A 6 5.05 10.10 -6.58
CA GLN A 6 5.34 8.94 -7.43
C GLN A 6 4.92 7.64 -6.75
N ARG A 7 5.26 7.47 -5.48
CA ARG A 7 4.84 6.27 -4.73
C ARG A 7 3.33 6.15 -4.63
N TRP A 8 2.65 7.27 -4.44
CA TRP A 8 1.20 7.29 -4.40
C TRP A 8 0.60 6.89 -5.75
N TYR A 9 1.15 7.39 -6.86
CA TYR A 9 0.73 7.01 -8.20
C TYR A 9 0.97 5.53 -8.48
N ASP A 10 2.12 5.02 -8.08
CA ASP A 10 2.44 3.60 -8.24
C ASP A 10 1.42 2.72 -7.49
N MET A 11 1.11 3.11 -6.25
CA MET A 11 0.16 2.38 -5.41
C MET A 11 -1.26 2.40 -5.99
N ILE A 12 -1.70 3.52 -6.53
CA ILE A 12 -3.02 3.63 -7.18
C ILE A 12 -3.10 2.69 -8.39
N SER A 13 -2.01 2.55 -9.13
CA SER A 13 -1.96 1.72 -10.33
C SER A 13 -2.00 0.21 -10.04
N ILE A 14 -1.79 -0.18 -8.78
CA ILE A 14 -1.87 -1.57 -8.35
C ILE A 14 -3.31 -1.90 -7.95
N ARG A 15 -3.86 -2.95 -8.55
CA ARG A 15 -5.20 -3.44 -8.20
C ARG A 15 -5.13 -4.25 -6.91
N SER A 16 -5.34 -3.60 -5.78
CA SER A 16 -5.29 -4.23 -4.45
C SER A 16 -6.68 -4.30 -3.81
N VAL A 17 -7.66 -4.72 -4.58
CA VAL A 17 -9.02 -4.94 -4.08
C VAL A 17 -8.99 -5.97 -2.96
N ASN A 18 -9.85 -5.79 -1.96
CA ASN A 18 -9.91 -6.67 -0.78
C ASN A 18 -9.87 -8.16 -1.16
N GLY A 19 -8.93 -8.87 -0.58
CA GLY A 19 -8.65 -10.27 -0.87
C GLY A 19 -7.55 -10.51 -1.90
N HIS A 20 -7.01 -9.44 -2.53
CA HIS A 20 -6.00 -9.51 -3.60
C HIS A 20 -4.89 -8.50 -3.36
N GLU A 21 -4.33 -8.46 -2.15
CA GLU A 21 -3.35 -7.46 -1.73
C GLU A 21 -1.89 -7.85 -2.01
N ALA A 22 -1.63 -9.03 -2.57
CA ALA A 22 -0.26 -9.55 -2.71
C ALA A 22 0.67 -8.63 -3.49
N GLN A 23 0.23 -8.08 -4.62
CA GLN A 23 1.04 -7.17 -5.41
C GLN A 23 1.34 -5.86 -4.68
N MET A 24 0.36 -5.32 -3.96
CA MET A 24 0.56 -4.13 -3.14
C MET A 24 1.55 -4.40 -2.01
N ALA A 25 1.45 -5.56 -1.37
CA ALA A 25 2.37 -5.97 -0.32
C ALA A 25 3.81 -6.06 -0.84
N ASP A 26 4.01 -6.63 -2.02
CA ASP A 26 5.33 -6.70 -2.65
C ASP A 26 5.88 -5.30 -2.96
N TYR A 27 5.04 -4.41 -3.44
CA TYR A 27 5.44 -3.02 -3.66
C TYR A 27 5.90 -2.36 -2.37
N VAL A 28 5.12 -2.47 -1.30
CA VAL A 28 5.46 -1.90 0.01
C VAL A 28 6.75 -2.53 0.57
N ALA A 29 6.89 -3.85 0.47
CA ALA A 29 8.10 -4.55 0.90
C ALA A 29 9.34 -4.03 0.18
N ASN A 30 9.24 -3.82 -1.14
CA ASN A 30 10.35 -3.30 -1.92
C ASN A 30 10.71 -1.86 -1.53
N VAL A 31 9.72 -1.01 -1.25
CA VAL A 31 9.96 0.35 -0.76
C VAL A 31 10.68 0.32 0.60
N LEU A 32 10.27 -0.56 1.51
CA LEU A 32 10.94 -0.71 2.80
C LEU A 32 12.40 -1.12 2.62
N ARG A 33 12.68 -2.05 1.72
CA ARG A 33 14.04 -2.50 1.41
C ARG A 33 14.89 -1.38 0.80
N GLU A 34 14.32 -0.58 -0.09
CA GLU A 34 14.99 0.60 -0.65
C GLU A 34 15.38 1.61 0.43
N LEU A 35 14.60 1.69 1.50
CA LEU A 35 14.89 2.53 2.66
C LEU A 35 15.88 1.90 3.64
N GLY A 36 16.43 0.74 3.32
CA GLY A 36 17.38 0.03 4.16
C GLY A 36 16.75 -0.76 5.31
N MET A 37 15.45 -1.00 5.25
CA MET A 37 14.72 -1.75 6.27
C MET A 37 14.46 -3.18 5.80
N GLU A 38 14.35 -4.10 6.75
CA GLU A 38 13.90 -5.45 6.45
C GLU A 38 12.37 -5.44 6.27
N ALA A 39 11.87 -6.27 5.37
CA ALA A 39 10.44 -6.44 5.16
C ALA A 39 10.04 -7.87 5.47
N HIS A 40 9.00 -8.01 6.27
CA HIS A 40 8.48 -9.30 6.70
C HIS A 40 7.04 -9.45 6.25
N TYR A 41 6.65 -10.69 5.93
CA TYR A 41 5.30 -11.05 5.53
C TYR A 41 4.66 -11.94 6.59
N SER A 42 3.38 -11.74 6.82
CA SER A 42 2.55 -12.63 7.63
C SER A 42 1.28 -12.95 6.88
N TYR A 43 0.78 -14.16 7.02
CA TYR A 43 -0.41 -14.66 6.34
C TYR A 43 -1.34 -15.32 7.35
N PHE A 44 -2.64 -15.25 7.12
CA PHE A 44 -3.60 -16.07 7.83
C PHE A 44 -3.50 -17.52 7.37
N GLU A 45 -3.82 -18.47 8.23
CA GLU A 45 -3.84 -19.90 7.88
C GLU A 45 -4.77 -20.19 6.71
N GLU A 46 -5.91 -19.51 6.65
CA GLU A 46 -6.91 -19.69 5.61
C GLU A 46 -6.48 -19.12 4.25
N ASP A 47 -5.46 -18.28 4.24
CA ASP A 47 -4.93 -17.69 3.00
C ASP A 47 -3.92 -18.62 2.34
N THR A 48 -4.38 -19.78 1.88
CA THR A 48 -3.53 -20.79 1.25
C THR A 48 -2.91 -20.33 -0.07
N ALA A 49 -3.58 -19.41 -0.79
CA ALA A 49 -3.09 -18.84 -2.03
C ALA A 49 -2.09 -17.69 -1.80
N ARG A 50 -1.90 -17.26 -0.56
CA ARG A 50 -1.01 -16.16 -0.16
C ARG A 50 -1.31 -14.85 -0.88
N GLU A 51 -2.58 -14.55 -1.04
CA GLU A 51 -3.04 -13.32 -1.70
C GLU A 51 -3.36 -12.18 -0.73
N ARG A 52 -3.37 -12.46 0.56
CA ARG A 52 -3.76 -11.52 1.62
C ARG A 52 -2.66 -11.36 2.67
N PRO A 53 -1.45 -10.97 2.28
CA PRO A 53 -0.35 -10.80 3.22
C PRO A 53 -0.49 -9.51 4.04
N SER A 54 0.05 -9.56 5.24
CA SER A 54 0.44 -8.35 5.96
C SER A 54 1.94 -8.15 5.78
N VAL A 55 2.36 -6.91 5.58
CA VAL A 55 3.78 -6.54 5.52
C VAL A 55 4.11 -5.69 6.73
N TRP A 56 5.23 -5.99 7.37
CA TRP A 56 5.66 -5.23 8.53
C TRP A 56 7.17 -5.12 8.58
N SER A 57 7.62 -4.10 9.29
CA SER A 57 9.03 -3.82 9.49
C SER A 57 9.23 -3.13 10.84
N VAL A 58 10.43 -3.20 11.35
CA VAL A 58 10.80 -2.54 12.60
C VAL A 58 11.98 -1.62 12.34
N LEU A 59 11.83 -0.36 12.72
CA LEU A 59 12.92 0.58 12.75
C LEU A 59 13.34 0.78 14.21
N ASP A 60 14.49 0.20 14.56
CA ASP A 60 15.02 0.28 15.90
C ASP A 60 15.99 1.47 16.02
N SER A 61 15.72 2.38 16.95
CA SER A 61 16.58 3.53 17.20
C SER A 61 17.87 3.16 17.94
N GLY A 62 17.93 1.96 18.53
CA GLY A 62 19.03 1.55 19.42
C GLY A 62 18.99 2.21 20.78
N ARG A 63 17.95 2.95 21.11
CA ARG A 63 17.79 3.66 22.38
C ARG A 63 16.63 3.09 23.18
N PRO A 64 16.71 3.08 24.52
CA PRO A 64 15.57 2.72 25.33
C PRO A 64 14.45 3.73 25.20
N GLY A 65 13.20 3.30 25.28
CA GLY A 65 12.05 4.16 25.15
C GLY A 65 10.80 3.42 24.69
N LYS A 66 9.81 4.19 24.35
CA LYS A 66 8.53 3.64 23.91
C LYS A 66 8.58 3.27 22.42
N THR A 67 7.79 2.30 22.04
CA THR A 67 7.59 1.90 20.65
C THR A 67 6.35 2.58 20.09
N VAL A 68 6.47 3.12 18.88
CA VAL A 68 5.34 3.66 18.13
C VAL A 68 4.96 2.64 17.06
N LEU A 69 3.70 2.27 17.00
CA LEU A 69 3.17 1.39 15.98
C LEU A 69 2.37 2.21 14.97
N LEU A 70 2.75 2.14 13.70
CA LEU A 70 2.01 2.73 12.58
C LEU A 70 1.28 1.61 11.84
N ILE A 71 -0.02 1.76 11.67
CA ILE A 71 -0.85 0.74 11.01
C ILE A 71 -1.58 1.40 9.85
N GLY A 72 -1.57 0.72 8.71
CA GLY A 72 -2.38 1.08 7.54
C GLY A 72 -2.87 -0.17 6.85
N HIS A 73 -3.89 -0.05 6.01
CA HIS A 73 -4.39 -1.17 5.21
C HIS A 73 -3.84 -1.09 3.78
N LEU A 74 -3.74 -2.24 3.13
CA LEU A 74 -3.22 -2.38 1.77
C LEU A 74 -4.33 -2.49 0.74
N ASP A 75 -5.53 -2.86 1.17
CA ASP A 75 -6.65 -3.09 0.26
C ASP A 75 -7.39 -1.80 -0.07
N THR A 76 -8.04 -1.84 -1.19
CA THR A 76 -9.02 -0.84 -1.61
C THR A 76 -10.38 -1.50 -1.76
N VAL A 77 -11.43 -0.68 -1.83
CA VAL A 77 -12.75 -1.17 -2.22
C VAL A 77 -12.77 -1.48 -3.71
N ASP A 78 -13.69 -2.36 -4.10
CA ASP A 78 -13.88 -2.63 -5.52
C ASP A 78 -14.44 -1.39 -6.23
N VAL A 79 -14.14 -1.28 -7.51
CA VAL A 79 -14.56 -0.13 -8.31
C VAL A 79 -15.94 -0.38 -8.91
N SER A 80 -16.73 0.69 -8.96
CA SER A 80 -18.01 0.64 -9.65
C SER A 80 -17.85 1.07 -11.11
N ASP A 81 -18.85 0.80 -11.93
CA ASP A 81 -18.93 1.23 -13.32
C ASP A 81 -19.24 2.74 -13.49
N ARG A 82 -19.44 3.44 -12.36
CA ARG A 82 -19.76 4.88 -12.35
C ARG A 82 -18.53 5.79 -12.46
N TRP A 83 -17.34 5.22 -12.49
CA TRP A 83 -16.12 6.01 -12.64
C TRP A 83 -16.06 6.64 -14.04
N LYS A 84 -15.86 7.94 -14.10
CA LYS A 84 -15.75 8.70 -15.34
C LYS A 84 -14.38 8.58 -15.99
N THR A 85 -13.38 8.15 -15.23
CA THR A 85 -12.00 7.94 -15.66
C THR A 85 -11.58 6.55 -15.23
N ASP A 86 -10.45 6.06 -15.76
CA ASP A 86 -9.88 4.80 -15.28
C ASP A 86 -9.48 4.94 -13.80
N PRO A 87 -10.10 4.17 -12.89
CA PRO A 87 -9.83 4.29 -11.45
C PRO A 87 -8.42 3.87 -11.05
N PHE A 88 -7.72 3.10 -11.86
CA PHE A 88 -6.36 2.64 -11.59
C PHE A 88 -5.29 3.43 -12.37
N THR A 89 -5.69 4.48 -13.07
CA THR A 89 -4.76 5.42 -13.71
C THR A 89 -4.77 6.72 -12.93
N PRO A 90 -3.72 7.02 -12.16
CA PRO A 90 -3.69 8.22 -11.35
C PRO A 90 -3.68 9.46 -12.24
N ARG A 91 -4.43 10.45 -11.82
CA ARG A 91 -4.52 11.74 -12.51
C ARG A 91 -4.35 12.87 -11.51
N ARG A 92 -3.66 13.90 -11.94
CA ARG A 92 -3.54 15.13 -11.17
C ARG A 92 -4.31 16.24 -11.87
N SER A 93 -5.29 16.80 -11.19
CA SER A 93 -5.93 18.04 -11.62
C SER A 93 -5.25 19.23 -10.95
N THR A 94 -5.65 20.46 -11.34
CA THR A 94 -5.02 21.69 -10.87
C THR A 94 -4.97 21.84 -9.35
N ALA A 95 -5.84 21.15 -8.62
CA ALA A 95 -5.95 21.31 -7.17
C ALA A 95 -5.81 20.00 -6.38
N ARG A 96 -6.01 18.84 -6.99
CA ARG A 96 -5.99 17.54 -6.29
C ARG A 96 -5.87 16.37 -7.27
N SER A 97 -5.44 15.24 -6.75
CA SER A 97 -5.42 13.99 -7.49
C SER A 97 -6.69 13.20 -7.25
N THR A 98 -7.13 12.45 -8.24
CA THR A 98 -8.30 11.57 -8.16
C THR A 98 -7.93 10.15 -8.54
N ALA A 99 -8.44 9.17 -7.80
CA ALA A 99 -8.29 7.75 -8.08
C ALA A 99 -9.30 6.94 -7.27
N ALA A 100 -9.47 5.66 -7.61
CA ALA A 100 -10.31 4.73 -6.86
C ALA A 100 -9.76 4.45 -5.47
N ALA A 101 -8.45 4.41 -5.34
CA ALA A 101 -7.78 4.21 -4.07
C ALA A 101 -7.80 5.50 -3.26
N ARG A 102 -8.90 5.74 -2.60
CA ARG A 102 -8.96 6.75 -1.55
C ARG A 102 -8.73 6.07 -0.22
N TRP A 103 -7.74 6.53 0.49
CA TRP A 103 -7.52 6.12 1.86
C TRP A 103 -8.55 6.84 2.73
N THR A 104 -9.54 6.13 3.17
CA THR A 104 -10.54 6.63 4.11
C THR A 104 -10.15 6.30 5.53
#